data_ec9c8d9c780765b8d2c0a745d3533956
#
_entry.id   ec9c8d9c780765b8d2c0a745d3533956
#
_cell.length_a   1.000
_cell.length_b   1.000
_cell.length_c   1.000
_cell.angle_alpha   90.00
_cell.angle_beta   90.00
_cell.angle_gamma   90.00
#
_symmetry.space_group_name_H-M   'P 1'
#
loop_
_entity.id
_entity.type
_entity.pdbx_description
1 polymer ?
#
loop_
_entity_poly.entity_id
_entity_poly.type
_entity_poly.pdbx_seq_one_letter_code
_entity_poly.pdbx_strand_id
1 'polypeptide(L)'
;KANAGTEVVSDIIFLQKRSAPLENIPSWVNVGTTENGLSINNYFIEHPERVLGNIVQGNKLYGRTDDTMCVPFADGRPLSELLPEAVKHITFTYSPAKEVISPVSKAEAVISKPEELRSQSYYNSGNEIYFYGSNSAGELVTVSAKDLLDKKYTTKNIDRLTAFMEIRDTLRELLEVQQHDNNDAEVEQLQHRLNTIYDNFYDKYGLIHSRYNRNILGFDGAYQLVACLLYTSPSPRDR
;
A
#
# COMPACT_ATOMS: atom_id res chain seq x y z
N LYS A 1 5.73 2.21 22.64
CA LYS A 1 4.51 2.95 23.02
C LYS A 1 4.83 4.28 23.68
N ALA A 2 5.71 4.33 24.70
CA ALA A 2 6.10 5.57 25.37
C ALA A 2 6.63 6.64 24.39
N ASN A 3 7.40 6.23 23.37
CA ASN A 3 7.96 7.14 22.36
C ASN A 3 6.91 7.67 21.36
N ALA A 4 5.78 6.97 21.22
CA ALA A 4 4.71 7.38 20.29
C ALA A 4 3.58 8.16 20.99
N GLY A 5 3.61 8.28 22.33
CA GLY A 5 2.59 8.99 23.11
C GLY A 5 1.18 8.38 22.99
N THR A 6 1.06 7.12 22.57
CA THR A 6 -0.22 6.44 22.40
C THR A 6 -0.26 5.10 23.13
N GLU A 7 -1.45 4.71 23.60
CA GLU A 7 -1.72 3.43 24.25
C GLU A 7 -2.53 2.52 23.34
N VAL A 8 -2.07 2.29 22.10
CA VAL A 8 -2.72 1.38 21.15
C VAL A 8 -2.04 0.02 21.11
N VAL A 9 -2.83 -1.02 20.96
CA VAL A 9 -2.37 -2.35 20.58
C VAL A 9 -2.25 -2.40 19.07
N SER A 10 -1.16 -2.97 18.56
CA SER A 10 -0.91 -3.09 17.12
C SER A 10 -0.56 -4.53 16.78
N ASP A 11 -1.10 -5.01 15.66
CA ASP A 11 -0.80 -6.31 15.11
C ASP A 11 0.10 -6.16 13.89
N ILE A 12 1.04 -7.11 13.71
CA ILE A 12 1.83 -7.24 12.50
C ILE A 12 1.24 -8.37 11.68
N ILE A 13 0.69 -8.07 10.50
CA ILE A 13 -0.03 -9.03 9.67
C ILE A 13 0.86 -9.46 8.50
N PHE A 14 1.11 -10.76 8.38
CA PHE A 14 1.78 -11.35 7.22
C PHE A 14 0.73 -12.03 6.34
N LEU A 15 0.66 -11.61 5.08
CA LEU A 15 -0.32 -12.11 4.12
C LEU A 15 0.37 -12.87 2.99
N GLN A 16 -0.16 -14.05 2.67
CA GLN A 16 0.25 -14.81 1.49
C GLN A 16 -0.94 -15.01 0.56
N LYS A 17 -0.76 -14.66 -0.72
CA LYS A 17 -1.78 -14.92 -1.76
C LYS A 17 -1.91 -16.43 -1.96
N ARG A 18 -3.13 -16.94 -1.92
CA ARG A 18 -3.46 -18.34 -2.19
C ARG A 18 -3.72 -18.56 -3.67
N SER A 19 -3.50 -19.79 -4.14
CA SER A 19 -3.85 -20.22 -5.49
C SER A 19 -5.34 -20.45 -5.70
N ALA A 20 -6.08 -20.73 -4.62
CA ALA A 20 -7.52 -20.95 -4.64
C ALA A 20 -8.18 -20.37 -3.38
N PRO A 21 -9.48 -19.99 -3.44
CA PRO A 21 -10.27 -19.63 -2.27
C PRO A 21 -10.32 -20.78 -1.26
N LEU A 22 -10.53 -20.43 0.02
CA LEU A 22 -10.83 -21.43 1.05
C LEU A 22 -12.28 -21.91 0.93
N GLU A 23 -12.50 -23.20 1.11
CA GLU A 23 -13.85 -23.78 1.19
C GLU A 23 -14.53 -23.41 2.52
N ASN A 24 -13.77 -23.27 3.59
CA ASN A 24 -14.27 -22.94 4.92
C ASN A 24 -13.70 -21.62 5.41
N ILE A 25 -14.51 -20.90 6.18
CA ILE A 25 -14.08 -19.67 6.84
C ILE A 25 -13.13 -20.05 7.99
N PRO A 26 -11.89 -19.52 8.01
CA PRO A 26 -10.94 -19.82 9.08
C PRO A 26 -11.39 -19.24 10.42
N SER A 27 -11.00 -19.89 11.52
CA SER A 27 -11.31 -19.47 12.90
C SER A 27 -10.87 -18.03 13.21
N TRP A 28 -9.75 -17.60 12.66
CA TRP A 28 -9.18 -16.27 12.88
C TRP A 28 -10.03 -15.09 12.34
N VAL A 29 -11.07 -15.37 11.57
CA VAL A 29 -12.06 -14.33 11.17
C VAL A 29 -12.93 -13.92 12.35
N ASN A 30 -13.01 -14.76 13.38
CA ASN A 30 -13.85 -14.54 14.54
C ASN A 30 -13.03 -14.17 15.79
N VAL A 31 -13.73 -13.56 16.74
CA VAL A 31 -13.22 -13.25 18.08
C VAL A 31 -13.68 -14.38 19.03
N GLY A 32 -12.78 -14.83 19.87
CA GLY A 32 -13.04 -15.79 20.92
C GLY A 32 -12.82 -15.22 22.30
N THR A 33 -12.88 -16.06 23.31
CA THR A 33 -12.68 -15.68 24.71
C THR A 33 -11.56 -16.55 25.31
N THR A 34 -10.59 -15.88 25.95
CA THR A 34 -9.53 -16.57 26.69
C THR A 34 -10.07 -17.24 27.96
N GLU A 35 -9.28 -18.10 28.58
CA GLU A 35 -9.62 -18.71 29.89
C GLU A 35 -9.92 -17.67 30.97
N ASN A 36 -9.29 -16.49 30.87
CA ASN A 36 -9.50 -15.37 31.82
C ASN A 36 -10.69 -14.48 31.43
N GLY A 37 -11.51 -14.87 30.46
CA GLY A 37 -12.70 -14.13 30.06
C GLY A 37 -12.44 -12.93 29.16
N LEU A 38 -11.23 -12.79 28.61
CA LEU A 38 -10.87 -11.66 27.74
C LEU A 38 -11.18 -11.98 26.28
N SER A 39 -11.76 -11.03 25.55
CA SER A 39 -12.08 -11.16 24.14
C SER A 39 -10.87 -10.81 23.27
N ILE A 40 -10.38 -11.76 22.49
CA ILE A 40 -9.31 -11.58 21.50
C ILE A 40 -9.60 -12.35 20.22
N ASN A 41 -8.87 -12.06 19.16
CA ASN A 41 -8.99 -12.82 17.92
C ASN A 41 -8.61 -14.30 18.15
N ASN A 42 -9.39 -15.24 17.61
CA ASN A 42 -9.15 -16.67 17.76
C ASN A 42 -7.74 -17.10 17.33
N TYR A 43 -7.13 -16.40 16.38
CA TYR A 43 -5.75 -16.64 15.99
C TYR A 43 -4.76 -16.60 17.16
N PHE A 44 -4.92 -15.64 18.07
CA PHE A 44 -4.03 -15.52 19.23
C PHE A 44 -4.40 -16.47 20.37
N ILE A 45 -5.62 -16.99 20.39
CA ILE A 45 -6.01 -18.09 21.29
C ILE A 45 -5.36 -19.38 20.84
N GLU A 46 -5.37 -19.64 19.54
CA GLU A 46 -4.78 -20.84 18.93
C GLU A 46 -3.23 -20.78 18.86
N HIS A 47 -2.67 -19.56 18.83
CA HIS A 47 -1.25 -19.28 18.67
C HIS A 47 -0.73 -18.30 19.73
N PRO A 48 -0.77 -18.67 21.03
CA PRO A 48 -0.32 -17.79 22.10
C PRO A 48 1.17 -17.42 22.00
N GLU A 49 1.99 -18.26 21.37
CA GLU A 49 3.42 -18.01 21.11
C GLU A 49 3.68 -16.80 20.19
N ARG A 50 2.64 -16.28 19.55
CA ARG A 50 2.72 -15.10 18.67
C ARG A 50 2.28 -13.81 19.35
N VAL A 51 1.88 -13.89 20.61
CA VAL A 51 1.57 -12.72 21.44
C VAL A 51 2.85 -12.22 22.10
N LEU A 52 3.24 -10.97 21.80
CA LEU A 52 4.50 -10.39 22.25
C LEU A 52 4.36 -9.64 23.60
N GLY A 53 3.54 -10.18 24.48
CA GLY A 53 3.26 -9.62 25.80
C GLY A 53 2.15 -10.36 26.53
N ASN A 54 1.70 -9.81 27.64
CA ASN A 54 0.59 -10.34 28.41
C ASN A 54 -0.73 -9.68 27.97
N ILE A 55 -1.75 -10.45 27.64
CA ILE A 55 -3.07 -9.95 27.36
C ILE A 55 -3.78 -9.68 28.70
N VAL A 56 -4.19 -8.45 28.91
CA VAL A 56 -4.87 -7.97 30.11
C VAL A 56 -6.11 -7.18 29.73
N GLN A 57 -7.00 -6.97 30.70
CA GLN A 57 -8.13 -6.09 30.50
C GLN A 57 -7.63 -4.66 30.32
N GLY A 58 -8.11 -3.99 29.28
CA GLY A 58 -7.71 -2.63 28.94
C GLY A 58 -8.39 -1.60 29.83
N ASN A 59 -7.84 -0.40 29.82
CA ASN A 59 -8.51 0.77 30.38
C ASN A 59 -9.63 1.20 29.42
N LYS A 60 -10.70 1.76 29.94
CA LYS A 60 -11.91 2.24 29.23
C LYS A 60 -11.61 3.44 28.30
N LEU A 61 -10.67 3.30 27.38
CA LEU A 61 -10.19 4.41 26.53
C LEU A 61 -11.30 5.03 25.67
N TYR A 62 -12.32 4.25 25.31
CA TYR A 62 -13.46 4.72 24.53
C TYR A 62 -14.82 4.39 25.18
N GLY A 63 -14.85 4.24 26.51
CA GLY A 63 -16.08 3.92 27.24
C GLY A 63 -16.53 2.46 27.12
N ARG A 64 -15.76 1.57 26.49
CA ARG A 64 -16.02 0.13 26.40
C ARG A 64 -15.41 -0.56 27.60
N THR A 65 -16.12 -1.55 28.13
CA THR A 65 -15.70 -2.33 29.31
C THR A 65 -14.97 -3.62 28.95
N ASP A 66 -14.95 -3.96 27.67
CA ASP A 66 -14.47 -5.21 27.09
C ASP A 66 -13.17 -5.05 26.26
N ASP A 67 -12.54 -3.87 26.34
CA ASP A 67 -11.27 -3.64 25.64
C ASP A 67 -10.15 -4.49 26.27
N THR A 68 -9.32 -5.07 25.41
CA THR A 68 -8.12 -5.80 25.81
C THR A 68 -6.86 -5.02 25.47
N MET A 69 -5.83 -5.21 26.27
CA MET A 69 -4.50 -4.63 26.05
C MET A 69 -3.43 -5.71 26.04
N CYS A 70 -2.35 -5.46 25.31
CA CYS A 70 -1.13 -6.25 25.38
C CYS A 70 -0.05 -5.44 26.09
N VAL A 71 0.32 -5.84 27.29
CA VAL A 71 1.37 -5.21 28.07
C VAL A 71 2.69 -5.98 27.95
N PRO A 72 3.85 -5.33 28.06
CA PRO A 72 5.14 -6.03 28.02
C PRO A 72 5.21 -7.16 29.05
N PHE A 73 5.98 -8.20 28.75
CA PHE A 73 6.29 -9.24 29.72
C PHE A 73 7.02 -8.68 30.94
N ALA A 74 6.80 -9.29 32.09
CA ALA A 74 7.43 -8.87 33.36
C ALA A 74 8.95 -9.02 33.38
N ASP A 75 9.50 -9.87 32.53
CA ASP A 75 10.95 -10.10 32.37
C ASP A 75 11.68 -8.95 31.66
N GLY A 76 10.92 -7.98 31.12
CA GLY A 76 11.48 -6.77 30.49
C GLY A 76 12.14 -7.00 29.13
N ARG A 77 11.97 -8.17 28.50
CA ARG A 77 12.56 -8.45 27.18
C ARG A 77 12.07 -7.41 26.15
N PRO A 78 12.98 -6.84 25.37
CA PRO A 78 12.63 -5.86 24.33
C PRO A 78 11.97 -6.53 23.12
N LEU A 79 11.18 -5.76 22.37
CA LEU A 79 10.52 -6.24 21.14
C LEU A 79 11.53 -6.76 20.10
N SER A 80 12.75 -6.22 20.08
CA SER A 80 13.83 -6.67 19.18
C SER A 80 14.29 -8.11 19.42
N GLU A 81 14.04 -8.67 20.60
CA GLU A 81 14.30 -10.08 20.91
C GLU A 81 13.06 -10.95 20.68
N LEU A 82 11.89 -10.46 21.08
CA LEU A 82 10.63 -11.21 20.99
C LEU A 82 10.16 -11.40 19.55
N LEU A 83 10.29 -10.38 18.71
CA LEU A 83 9.78 -10.42 17.34
C LEU A 83 10.50 -11.47 16.48
N PRO A 84 11.84 -11.60 16.47
CA PRO A 84 12.51 -12.66 15.75
C PRO A 84 12.11 -14.07 16.20
N GLU A 85 11.81 -14.26 17.48
CA GLU A 85 11.32 -15.54 18.01
C GLU A 85 9.94 -15.86 17.46
N ALA A 86 9.00 -14.92 17.51
CA ALA A 86 7.63 -15.10 17.00
C ALA A 86 7.61 -15.35 15.49
N VAL A 87 8.47 -14.66 14.73
CA VAL A 87 8.56 -14.83 13.27
C VAL A 87 8.99 -16.25 12.88
N LYS A 88 9.79 -16.94 13.70
CA LYS A 88 10.17 -18.35 13.42
C LYS A 88 8.98 -19.30 13.34
N HIS A 89 7.87 -18.96 13.98
CA HIS A 89 6.64 -19.76 13.95
C HIS A 89 5.79 -19.49 12.69
N ILE A 90 6.16 -18.48 11.88
CA ILE A 90 5.47 -18.17 10.62
C ILE A 90 6.07 -19.07 9.54
N THR A 91 5.35 -20.11 9.17
CA THR A 91 5.75 -21.02 8.09
C THR A 91 5.06 -20.59 6.80
N PHE A 92 5.85 -20.28 5.79
CA PHE A 92 5.34 -20.06 4.44
C PHE A 92 6.26 -20.73 3.43
N THR A 93 5.67 -21.20 2.33
CA THR A 93 6.43 -21.72 1.21
C THR A 93 6.38 -20.68 0.09
N TYR A 94 7.53 -20.08 -0.22
CA TYR A 94 7.62 -19.21 -1.38
C TYR A 94 7.49 -20.08 -2.63
N SER A 95 6.41 -19.89 -3.36
CA SER A 95 6.25 -20.41 -4.71
C SER A 95 6.39 -19.25 -5.68
N PRO A 96 7.47 -19.19 -6.47
CA PRO A 96 7.57 -18.14 -7.49
C PRO A 96 6.34 -18.23 -8.38
N ALA A 97 5.74 -17.08 -8.68
CA ALA A 97 4.63 -17.03 -9.64
C ALA A 97 5.11 -17.73 -10.92
N LYS A 98 4.41 -18.79 -11.35
CA LYS A 98 4.62 -19.32 -12.68
C LYS A 98 4.31 -18.19 -13.63
N GLU A 99 5.30 -17.78 -14.44
CA GLU A 99 5.04 -16.92 -15.58
C GLU A 99 3.99 -17.63 -16.44
N VAL A 100 2.77 -17.18 -16.34
CA VAL A 100 1.73 -17.60 -17.28
C VAL A 100 2.03 -16.85 -18.57
N ILE A 101 2.83 -17.49 -19.41
CA ILE A 101 2.96 -17.09 -20.81
C ILE A 101 1.61 -17.44 -21.44
N SER A 102 0.67 -16.52 -21.33
CA SER A 102 -0.58 -16.61 -22.09
C SER A 102 -0.23 -16.44 -23.57
N PRO A 103 -0.72 -17.32 -24.46
CA PRO A 103 -0.49 -17.17 -25.89
C PRO A 103 -1.10 -15.84 -26.33
N VAL A 104 -0.23 -14.91 -26.72
CA VAL A 104 -0.61 -13.62 -27.29
C VAL A 104 -1.48 -13.88 -28.52
N SER A 105 -2.75 -13.52 -28.46
CA SER A 105 -3.63 -13.45 -29.61
C SER A 105 -3.05 -12.41 -30.58
N LYS A 106 -2.84 -12.86 -31.81
CA LYS A 106 -2.24 -12.09 -32.90
C LYS A 106 -3.06 -10.86 -33.26
N ALA A 107 -2.30 -9.80 -33.54
CA ALA A 107 -2.62 -8.62 -34.34
C ALA A 107 -3.33 -7.46 -33.65
N GLU A 108 -2.61 -6.80 -32.77
CA GLU A 108 -2.74 -5.34 -32.60
C GLU A 108 -1.34 -4.75 -32.52
N ALA A 109 -1.15 -3.53 -33.04
CA ALA A 109 0.14 -2.88 -33.12
C ALA A 109 0.91 -3.01 -31.81
N VAL A 110 2.17 -3.48 -31.89
CA VAL A 110 3.02 -3.71 -30.71
C VAL A 110 3.23 -2.36 -30.01
N ILE A 111 2.36 -2.09 -29.04
CA ILE A 111 2.51 -0.97 -28.13
C ILE A 111 3.67 -1.38 -27.23
N SER A 112 4.83 -0.74 -27.37
CA SER A 112 6.00 -1.04 -26.54
C SER A 112 5.72 -0.63 -25.11
N LYS A 113 5.43 -1.62 -24.27
CA LYS A 113 5.32 -1.47 -22.83
C LYS A 113 6.72 -1.41 -22.22
N PRO A 114 7.03 -0.48 -21.33
CA PRO A 114 8.28 -0.51 -20.55
C PRO A 114 8.42 -1.84 -19.80
N GLU A 115 9.61 -2.43 -19.82
CA GLU A 115 9.88 -3.75 -19.26
C GLU A 115 9.58 -3.85 -17.75
N GLU A 116 9.77 -2.75 -17.03
CA GLU A 116 9.57 -2.61 -15.58
C GLU A 116 8.19 -2.07 -15.17
N LEU A 117 7.24 -1.96 -16.10
CA LEU A 117 5.94 -1.37 -15.80
C LEU A 117 5.11 -2.27 -14.86
N ARG A 118 4.76 -1.73 -13.71
CA ARG A 118 3.86 -2.39 -12.75
C ARG A 118 2.43 -2.44 -13.30
N SER A 119 1.70 -3.50 -12.97
CA SER A 119 0.27 -3.57 -13.27
C SER A 119 -0.49 -2.45 -12.57
N GLN A 120 -1.65 -2.09 -13.11
CA GLN A 120 -2.48 -0.96 -12.67
C GLN A 120 -1.73 0.36 -12.77
N SER A 121 -1.08 0.63 -13.91
CA SER A 121 -0.30 1.86 -14.11
C SER A 121 -0.55 2.49 -15.46
N TYR A 122 -0.63 3.82 -15.47
CA TYR A 122 -0.54 4.60 -16.70
C TYR A 122 0.90 4.68 -17.20
N TYR A 123 1.08 4.72 -18.51
CA TYR A 123 2.37 4.93 -19.15
C TYR A 123 2.25 5.59 -20.51
N ASN A 124 3.33 6.23 -20.95
CA ASN A 124 3.43 6.83 -22.27
C ASN A 124 4.02 5.82 -23.27
N SER A 125 3.40 5.71 -24.43
CA SER A 125 3.96 5.02 -25.60
C SER A 125 3.77 5.90 -26.84
N GLY A 126 4.88 6.42 -27.37
CA GLY A 126 4.82 7.46 -28.40
C GLY A 126 4.17 8.75 -27.87
N ASN A 127 3.13 9.23 -28.56
CA ASN A 127 2.40 10.44 -28.18
C ASN A 127 1.09 10.16 -27.44
N GLU A 128 0.85 8.93 -27.04
CA GLU A 128 -0.41 8.51 -26.38
C GLU A 128 -0.17 7.90 -25.01
N ILE A 129 -1.16 8.04 -24.14
CA ILE A 129 -1.15 7.44 -22.81
C ILE A 129 -1.96 6.15 -22.84
N TYR A 130 -1.37 5.11 -22.29
CA TYR A 130 -1.98 3.80 -22.11
C TYR A 130 -2.09 3.46 -20.63
N PHE A 131 -2.97 2.55 -20.33
CA PHE A 131 -3.14 1.95 -19.01
C PHE A 131 -2.89 0.46 -19.10
N TYR A 132 -2.01 -0.05 -18.25
CA TYR A 132 -1.75 -1.48 -18.11
C TYR A 132 -2.41 -1.99 -16.83
N GLY A 133 -3.43 -2.81 -16.96
CA GLY A 133 -4.18 -3.29 -15.82
C GLY A 133 -5.01 -4.53 -16.11
N SER A 134 -5.77 -4.99 -15.12
CA SER A 134 -6.61 -6.18 -15.27
C SER A 134 -7.98 -5.82 -15.86
N ASN A 135 -8.45 -6.62 -16.79
CA ASN A 135 -9.82 -6.57 -17.28
C ASN A 135 -10.79 -7.26 -16.28
N SER A 136 -12.08 -7.29 -16.60
CA SER A 136 -13.11 -7.94 -15.78
C SER A 136 -12.92 -9.46 -15.60
N ALA A 137 -12.16 -10.10 -16.48
CA ALA A 137 -11.78 -11.51 -16.38
C ALA A 137 -10.49 -11.74 -15.55
N GLY A 138 -9.86 -10.67 -15.07
CA GLY A 138 -8.60 -10.74 -14.31
C GLY A 138 -7.34 -10.85 -15.18
N GLU A 139 -7.47 -10.75 -16.49
CA GLU A 139 -6.34 -10.80 -17.42
C GLU A 139 -5.66 -9.43 -17.50
N LEU A 140 -4.33 -9.41 -17.57
CA LEU A 140 -3.56 -8.19 -17.76
C LEU A 140 -3.65 -7.74 -19.21
N VAL A 141 -4.18 -6.57 -19.41
CA VAL A 141 -4.40 -5.96 -20.73
C VAL A 141 -3.86 -4.54 -20.76
N THR A 142 -3.51 -4.10 -21.96
CA THR A 142 -3.19 -2.69 -22.23
C THR A 142 -4.40 -2.03 -22.90
N VAL A 143 -4.84 -0.93 -22.34
CA VAL A 143 -5.99 -0.16 -22.84
C VAL A 143 -5.52 1.28 -23.07
N SER A 144 -5.98 1.90 -24.16
CA SER A 144 -5.76 3.33 -24.37
C SER A 144 -6.42 4.14 -23.25
N ALA A 145 -5.72 5.14 -22.72
CA ALA A 145 -6.32 6.07 -21.76
C ALA A 145 -7.54 6.80 -22.35
N LYS A 146 -7.61 6.89 -23.68
CA LYS A 146 -8.78 7.43 -24.39
C LYS A 146 -10.02 6.57 -24.20
N ASP A 147 -9.88 5.25 -24.32
CA ASP A 147 -10.99 4.30 -24.14
C ASP A 147 -11.39 4.20 -22.67
N LEU A 148 -10.39 4.26 -21.76
CA LEU A 148 -10.64 4.20 -20.32
C LEU A 148 -11.35 5.45 -19.77
N LEU A 149 -11.01 6.63 -20.27
CA LEU A 149 -11.54 7.90 -19.78
C LEU A 149 -12.73 8.41 -20.59
N ASP A 150 -12.97 7.90 -21.79
CA ASP A 150 -14.05 8.28 -22.71
C ASP A 150 -14.17 9.83 -22.84
N LYS A 151 -15.31 10.37 -22.49
CA LYS A 151 -15.59 11.82 -22.56
C LYS A 151 -14.66 12.69 -21.70
N LYS A 152 -13.96 12.08 -20.72
CA LYS A 152 -12.96 12.77 -19.90
C LYS A 152 -11.57 12.81 -20.54
N TYR A 153 -11.36 12.17 -21.69
CA TYR A 153 -10.10 12.24 -22.42
C TYR A 153 -9.98 13.57 -23.15
N THR A 154 -9.43 14.56 -22.48
CA THR A 154 -9.22 15.92 -22.98
C THR A 154 -7.75 16.29 -22.84
N THR A 155 -7.28 17.26 -23.65
CA THR A 155 -5.89 17.77 -23.55
C THR A 155 -5.49 18.09 -22.10
N LYS A 156 -6.37 18.79 -21.37
CA LYS A 156 -6.12 19.13 -19.96
C LYS A 156 -5.98 17.89 -19.07
N ASN A 157 -6.70 16.81 -19.35
CA ASN A 157 -6.61 15.57 -18.56
C ASN A 157 -5.44 14.70 -19.00
N ILE A 158 -5.01 14.78 -20.26
CA ILE A 158 -3.76 14.19 -20.74
C ILE A 158 -2.58 14.82 -20.01
N ASP A 159 -2.52 16.15 -19.99
CA ASP A 159 -1.47 16.89 -19.27
C ASP A 159 -1.48 16.57 -17.75
N ARG A 160 -2.68 16.41 -17.17
CA ARG A 160 -2.85 16.02 -15.76
C ARG A 160 -2.32 14.61 -15.48
N LEU A 161 -2.61 13.64 -16.36
CA LEU A 161 -2.08 12.28 -16.26
C LEU A 161 -0.56 12.28 -16.38
N THR A 162 -0.01 13.05 -17.32
CA THR A 162 1.45 13.18 -17.50
C THR A 162 2.11 13.75 -16.24
N ALA A 163 1.55 14.83 -15.69
CA ALA A 163 2.07 15.43 -14.45
C ALA A 163 1.94 14.46 -13.24
N PHE A 164 0.86 13.67 -13.17
CA PHE A 164 0.71 12.64 -12.15
C PHE A 164 1.75 11.52 -12.29
N MET A 165 2.00 11.04 -13.51
CA MET A 165 3.04 10.02 -13.76
C MET A 165 4.42 10.53 -13.31
N GLU A 166 4.74 11.79 -13.56
CA GLU A 166 5.99 12.38 -13.10
C GLU A 166 6.10 12.43 -11.57
N ILE A 167 5.03 12.82 -10.86
CA ILE A 167 4.97 12.78 -9.39
C ILE A 167 5.17 11.34 -8.89
N ARG A 168 4.43 10.39 -9.45
CA ARG A 168 4.48 8.97 -9.09
C ARG A 168 5.90 8.40 -9.25
N ASP A 169 6.52 8.66 -10.38
CA ASP A 169 7.80 8.07 -10.71
C ASP A 169 8.93 8.70 -9.89
N THR A 170 8.91 10.03 -9.68
CA THR A 170 9.84 10.70 -8.75
C THR A 170 9.66 10.23 -7.30
N LEU A 171 8.42 9.98 -6.87
CA LEU A 171 8.16 9.42 -5.53
C LEU A 171 8.72 8.00 -5.39
N ARG A 172 8.57 7.16 -6.42
CA ARG A 172 9.15 5.81 -6.43
C ARG A 172 10.67 5.84 -6.35
N GLU A 173 11.30 6.70 -7.14
CA GLU A 173 12.75 6.94 -7.13
C GLU A 173 13.22 7.37 -5.73
N LEU A 174 12.52 8.33 -5.11
CA LEU A 174 12.82 8.79 -3.74
C LEU A 174 12.72 7.64 -2.72
N LEU A 175 11.66 6.84 -2.78
CA LEU A 175 11.48 5.71 -1.86
C LEU A 175 12.53 4.63 -2.07
N GLU A 176 12.98 4.39 -3.29
CA GLU A 176 14.02 3.44 -3.63
C GLU A 176 15.38 3.88 -3.07
N VAL A 177 15.77 5.13 -3.30
CA VAL A 177 17.01 5.69 -2.74
C VAL A 177 16.99 5.67 -1.21
N GLN A 178 15.88 6.01 -0.57
CA GLN A 178 15.74 5.93 0.89
C GLN A 178 15.88 4.51 1.46
N GLN A 179 15.56 3.47 0.67
CA GLN A 179 15.65 2.07 1.12
C GLN A 179 17.03 1.45 0.91
N HIS A 180 17.76 1.86 -0.11
CA HIS A 180 18.97 1.18 -0.55
C HIS A 180 20.26 1.99 -0.36
N ASP A 181 20.15 3.32 -0.38
CA ASP A 181 21.29 4.21 -0.29
C ASP A 181 21.16 5.19 0.88
N ASN A 182 22.23 5.30 1.67
CA ASN A 182 22.35 6.35 2.70
C ASN A 182 22.89 7.67 2.09
N ASN A 183 22.45 8.03 0.89
CA ASN A 183 22.88 9.25 0.23
C ASN A 183 21.90 10.39 0.53
N ASP A 184 22.10 11.07 1.65
CA ASP A 184 21.25 12.16 2.12
C ASP A 184 21.12 13.30 1.08
N ALA A 185 22.18 13.58 0.30
CA ALA A 185 22.16 14.63 -0.71
C ALA A 185 21.24 14.29 -1.89
N GLU A 186 21.18 13.05 -2.32
CA GLU A 186 20.29 12.57 -3.38
C GLU A 186 18.83 12.55 -2.91
N VAL A 187 18.61 12.10 -1.68
CA VAL A 187 17.28 12.16 -1.03
C VAL A 187 16.77 13.60 -0.99
N GLU A 188 17.60 14.57 -0.58
CA GLU A 188 17.22 15.98 -0.52
C GLU A 188 16.89 16.54 -1.90
N GLN A 189 17.68 16.20 -2.93
CA GLN A 189 17.42 16.62 -4.31
C GLN A 189 16.08 16.07 -4.84
N LEU A 190 15.80 14.79 -4.61
CA LEU A 190 14.56 14.15 -5.03
C LEU A 190 13.35 14.71 -4.27
N GLN A 191 13.48 15.01 -2.99
CA GLN A 191 12.44 15.70 -2.21
C GLN A 191 12.15 17.09 -2.76
N HIS A 192 13.18 17.87 -3.07
CA HIS A 192 13.02 19.20 -3.66
C HIS A 192 12.34 19.12 -5.04
N ARG A 193 12.77 18.15 -5.87
CA ARG A 193 12.13 17.90 -7.18
C ARG A 193 10.67 17.52 -7.03
N LEU A 194 10.35 16.59 -6.12
CA LEU A 194 8.99 16.15 -5.86
C LEU A 194 8.08 17.30 -5.43
N ASN A 195 8.57 18.15 -4.51
CA ASN A 195 7.84 19.33 -4.06
C ASN A 195 7.55 20.29 -5.22
N THR A 196 8.56 20.57 -6.07
CA THR A 196 8.40 21.45 -7.23
C THR A 196 7.37 20.92 -8.23
N ILE A 197 7.41 19.62 -8.54
CA ILE A 197 6.45 18.98 -9.46
C ILE A 197 5.05 19.01 -8.87
N TYR A 198 4.92 18.74 -7.57
CA TYR A 198 3.63 18.75 -6.89
C TYR A 198 3.03 20.17 -6.81
N ASP A 199 3.82 21.17 -6.54
CA ASP A 199 3.37 22.57 -6.54
C ASP A 199 2.84 22.99 -7.92
N ASN A 200 3.56 22.62 -8.98
CA ASN A 200 3.11 22.85 -10.36
C ASN A 200 1.79 22.11 -10.68
N PHE A 201 1.66 20.88 -10.18
CA PHE A 201 0.42 20.12 -10.30
C PHE A 201 -0.73 20.80 -9.56
N TYR A 202 -0.48 21.19 -8.32
CA TYR A 202 -1.48 21.86 -7.47
C TYR A 202 -2.00 23.15 -8.10
N ASP A 203 -1.11 23.99 -8.62
CA ASP A 203 -1.47 25.28 -9.22
C ASP A 203 -2.35 25.12 -10.47
N LYS A 204 -2.14 24.05 -11.25
CA LYS A 204 -2.91 23.78 -12.49
C LYS A 204 -4.20 22.98 -12.26
N TYR A 205 -4.18 22.04 -11.31
CA TYR A 205 -5.20 21.01 -11.18
C TYR A 205 -5.82 20.92 -9.77
N GLY A 206 -5.31 21.68 -8.81
CA GLY A 206 -5.74 21.66 -7.42
C GLY A 206 -5.27 20.44 -6.65
N LEU A 207 -5.83 20.22 -5.49
CA LEU A 207 -5.47 19.10 -4.59
C LEU A 207 -5.57 17.75 -5.30
N ILE A 208 -4.51 16.93 -5.19
CA ILE A 208 -4.44 15.63 -5.85
C ILE A 208 -5.58 14.70 -5.42
N HIS A 209 -6.01 14.77 -4.16
CA HIS A 209 -7.11 13.98 -3.61
C HIS A 209 -8.51 14.56 -3.86
N SER A 210 -8.62 15.68 -4.63
CA SER A 210 -9.91 16.21 -5.02
C SER A 210 -10.74 15.16 -5.76
N ARG A 211 -12.09 15.24 -5.64
CA ARG A 211 -13.01 14.28 -6.29
C ARG A 211 -12.76 14.16 -7.79
N TYR A 212 -12.44 15.29 -8.44
CA TYR A 212 -12.19 15.31 -9.87
C TYR A 212 -10.88 14.58 -10.22
N ASN A 213 -9.79 14.88 -9.51
CA ASN A 213 -8.49 14.22 -9.73
C ASN A 213 -8.59 12.73 -9.44
N ARG A 214 -9.29 12.32 -8.38
CA ARG A 214 -9.55 10.90 -8.08
C ARG A 214 -10.22 10.17 -9.22
N ASN A 215 -11.19 10.81 -9.89
CA ASN A 215 -11.92 10.19 -11.00
C ASN A 215 -11.08 10.02 -12.28
N ILE A 216 -9.96 10.69 -12.40
CA ILE A 216 -9.05 10.61 -13.55
C ILE A 216 -7.84 9.73 -13.20
N LEU A 217 -7.24 9.96 -12.03
CA LEU A 217 -5.98 9.37 -11.62
C LEU A 217 -6.16 8.04 -10.88
N GLY A 218 -7.32 7.81 -10.29
CA GLY A 218 -7.58 6.70 -9.37
C GLY A 218 -7.57 5.31 -9.99
N PHE A 219 -7.46 5.19 -11.31
CA PHE A 219 -7.19 3.92 -11.98
C PHE A 219 -5.76 3.45 -11.74
N ASP A 220 -4.81 4.37 -11.54
CA ASP A 220 -3.42 4.02 -11.25
C ASP A 220 -3.29 3.49 -9.82
N GLY A 221 -2.72 2.31 -9.68
CA GLY A 221 -2.55 1.64 -8.38
C GLY A 221 -1.68 2.41 -7.39
N ALA A 222 -0.80 3.29 -7.88
CA ALA A 222 0.01 4.14 -7.02
C ALA A 222 -0.75 5.39 -6.54
N TYR A 223 -1.93 5.69 -7.08
CA TYR A 223 -2.67 6.91 -6.74
C TYR A 223 -2.92 7.03 -5.23
N GLN A 224 -3.33 5.95 -4.57
CA GLN A 224 -3.62 5.97 -3.14
C GLN A 224 -2.36 6.29 -2.31
N LEU A 225 -1.23 5.69 -2.68
CA LEU A 225 0.05 5.95 -2.03
C LEU A 225 0.47 7.42 -2.21
N VAL A 226 0.43 7.92 -3.44
CA VAL A 226 0.77 9.30 -3.77
C VAL A 226 -0.14 10.29 -3.03
N ALA A 227 -1.44 10.05 -3.07
CA ALA A 227 -2.42 10.91 -2.39
C ALA A 227 -2.24 10.90 -0.86
N CYS A 228 -1.92 9.76 -0.27
CA CYS A 228 -1.68 9.62 1.17
C CYS A 228 -0.41 10.34 1.60
N LEU A 229 0.72 10.10 0.94
CA LEU A 229 2.01 10.69 1.30
C LEU A 229 2.03 12.20 1.13
N LEU A 230 1.41 12.73 0.08
CA LEU A 230 1.34 14.18 -0.14
C LEU A 230 0.30 14.88 0.74
N TYR A 231 -0.67 14.14 1.31
CA TYR A 231 -1.64 14.69 2.25
C TYR A 231 -1.10 14.73 3.69
N THR A 232 -0.34 13.70 4.09
CA THR A 232 0.16 13.55 5.47
C THR A 232 1.51 14.21 5.69
N SER A 233 2.24 14.54 4.62
CA SER A 233 3.48 15.31 4.73
C SER A 233 3.12 16.74 5.08
N PRO A 234 3.67 17.33 6.16
CA PRO A 234 3.46 18.74 6.43
C PRO A 234 4.01 19.53 5.24
N SER A 235 3.08 20.11 4.47
CA SER A 235 3.45 20.97 3.35
C SER A 235 4.34 22.10 3.88
N PRO A 236 5.37 22.53 3.15
CA PRO A 236 6.10 23.75 3.47
C PRO A 236 5.19 24.99 3.62
N ARG A 237 3.93 24.88 3.19
CA ARG A 237 2.88 25.93 3.33
C ARG A 237 2.25 25.99 4.71
N ASP A 238 2.46 24.96 5.55
CA ASP A 238 1.92 24.93 6.93
C ASP A 238 2.93 25.40 7.98
N ARG A 239 4.04 26.06 7.53
CA ARG A 239 5.05 26.68 8.38
C ARG A 239 5.03 28.18 8.28
#